data_e4c1c3292ed99fd22954d2d6e51c1326
#
_entry.id   e4c1c3292ed99fd22954d2d6e51c1326
#
_cell.length_a   1.000
_cell.length_b   1.000
_cell.length_c   1.000
_cell.angle_alpha   90.00
_cell.angle_beta   90.00
_cell.angle_gamma   90.00
#
_symmetry.space_group_name_H-M   'P 1'
#
loop_
_entity.id
_entity.type
_entity.pdbx_description
1 polymer ?
#
loop_
_entity_poly.entity_id
_entity_poly.type
_entity_poly.pdbx_seq_one_letter_code
_entity_poly.pdbx_strand_id
1 'polypeptide(L)'
;MAGAGLRPAPRWGFLLLFLFFLGGRARADEQPALRVCLLEDDLPYSSRQNNAGFDFDAAKAVAEVLSRPLAPVWVKNSTHIDEIEDGDLPTRRLARGECDAIFSVPGPDAVKDSPKLGLGAPYYGAAFELIGREGGAPTTLAAPGDKPVAVQAQTIANFVLNARRAKMLTFFSTEEALRGVAKGEAATALLWGPTAGWYLRSHPELGLVFVPGYDPPAVVRWNEHVATRKSDAALCVAIDKALAQLGESGALRPLSERYGIPFHKPFDTTYSLAEMQKLR
;
A
#
# COMPACT_ATOMS: atom_id res chain seq x y z
N MET A 1 14.56 50.31 -95.48
CA MET A 1 14.84 48.93 -95.04
C MET A 1 14.61 48.90 -93.55
N ALA A 2 13.64 48.12 -93.13
CA ALA A 2 13.05 48.11 -91.81
C ALA A 2 13.87 47.28 -90.80
N GLY A 3 14.12 47.86 -89.65
CA GLY A 3 14.67 47.11 -88.49
C GLY A 3 13.66 47.10 -87.34
N ALA A 4 13.09 45.99 -87.10
CA ALA A 4 12.08 45.79 -86.08
C ALA A 4 12.72 45.73 -84.70
N GLY A 5 12.31 46.64 -83.79
CA GLY A 5 12.71 46.66 -82.39
C GLY A 5 11.83 45.71 -81.55
N LEU A 6 12.46 44.78 -80.89
CA LEU A 6 11.84 43.92 -79.92
C LEU A 6 11.69 44.65 -78.57
N ARG A 7 10.45 44.68 -78.06
CA ARG A 7 10.11 45.19 -76.76
C ARG A 7 10.34 44.07 -75.69
N PRO A 8 10.96 44.36 -74.47
CA PRO A 8 11.06 43.38 -73.41
C PRO A 8 9.73 43.24 -72.63
N ALA A 9 9.35 42.00 -72.33
CA ALA A 9 8.18 41.63 -71.55
C ALA A 9 8.38 41.93 -70.02
N PRO A 10 7.31 42.24 -69.26
CA PRO A 10 7.41 42.52 -67.83
C PRO A 10 7.62 41.24 -67.03
N ARG A 11 8.63 41.24 -66.13
CA ARG A 11 8.89 40.21 -65.20
C ARG A 11 7.89 40.33 -64.02
N TRP A 12 6.96 39.41 -63.93
CA TRP A 12 6.07 39.23 -62.79
C TRP A 12 6.87 38.52 -61.69
N GLY A 13 7.23 39.25 -60.61
CA GLY A 13 7.80 38.67 -59.43
C GLY A 13 6.73 37.92 -58.60
N PHE A 14 6.83 36.58 -58.57
CA PHE A 14 6.06 35.77 -57.64
C PHE A 14 6.60 36.00 -56.24
N LEU A 15 5.85 36.76 -55.42
CA LEU A 15 6.09 36.92 -53.97
C LEU A 15 5.56 35.65 -53.28
N LEU A 16 6.43 34.67 -53.01
CA LEU A 16 6.12 33.50 -52.18
C LEU A 16 5.97 33.97 -50.72
N LEU A 17 4.72 34.13 -50.26
CA LEU A 17 4.41 34.35 -48.87
C LEU A 17 4.65 33.03 -48.11
N PHE A 18 5.80 32.89 -47.45
CA PHE A 18 6.04 31.83 -46.48
C PHE A 18 5.21 32.12 -45.23
N LEU A 19 4.01 31.53 -45.12
CA LEU A 19 3.25 31.42 -43.89
C LEU A 19 4.00 30.47 -42.94
N PHE A 20 4.81 31.06 -42.06
CA PHE A 20 5.29 30.35 -40.86
C PHE A 20 4.11 30.01 -40.00
N PHE A 21 3.59 28.78 -40.12
CA PHE A 21 2.77 28.16 -39.09
C PHE A 21 3.65 27.99 -37.85
N LEU A 22 3.66 28.97 -36.98
CA LEU A 22 4.06 28.79 -35.58
C LEU A 22 3.06 27.81 -34.96
N GLY A 23 3.31 26.51 -35.15
CA GLY A 23 2.67 25.44 -34.40
C GLY A 23 3.03 25.62 -32.92
N GLY A 24 2.23 26.41 -32.23
CA GLY A 24 2.23 26.42 -30.76
C GLY A 24 1.97 24.98 -30.32
N ARG A 25 3.01 24.25 -29.91
CA ARG A 25 2.84 23.06 -29.09
C ARG A 25 2.10 23.55 -27.86
N ALA A 26 0.79 23.27 -27.79
CA ALA A 26 0.06 23.31 -26.55
C ALA A 26 0.88 22.46 -25.58
N ARG A 27 1.51 23.10 -24.62
CA ARG A 27 2.05 22.40 -23.44
C ARG A 27 0.85 21.70 -22.88
N ALA A 28 0.82 20.37 -22.98
CA ALA A 28 -0.11 19.57 -22.19
C ALA A 28 0.05 20.08 -20.76
N ASP A 29 -1.02 20.56 -20.15
CA ASP A 29 -1.01 21.04 -18.75
C ASP A 29 -0.51 19.85 -17.93
N GLU A 30 0.76 19.90 -17.53
CA GLU A 30 1.39 18.85 -16.75
C GLU A 30 0.72 18.86 -15.40
N GLN A 31 -0.10 17.86 -15.13
CA GLN A 31 -0.84 17.78 -13.89
C GLN A 31 0.13 17.79 -12.69
N PRO A 32 -0.19 18.50 -11.61
CA PRO A 32 0.70 18.56 -10.45
C PRO A 32 0.97 17.16 -9.92
N ALA A 33 2.19 16.90 -9.48
CA ALA A 33 2.60 15.61 -8.96
C ALA A 33 1.70 15.14 -7.82
N LEU A 34 1.43 13.84 -7.74
CA LEU A 34 0.79 13.21 -6.60
C LEU A 34 1.83 13.02 -5.49
N ARG A 35 1.73 13.80 -4.42
CA ARG A 35 2.64 13.71 -3.27
C ARG A 35 2.12 12.66 -2.29
N VAL A 36 2.89 11.61 -2.02
CA VAL A 36 2.49 10.52 -1.13
C VAL A 36 3.46 10.43 0.05
N CYS A 37 2.94 10.51 1.28
CA CYS A 37 3.72 10.27 2.48
C CYS A 37 3.99 8.78 2.64
N LEU A 38 5.28 8.41 2.70
CA LEU A 38 5.79 7.05 2.83
C LEU A 38 6.85 7.00 3.92
N LEU A 39 6.88 5.94 4.70
CA LEU A 39 7.94 5.71 5.67
C LEU A 39 9.25 5.35 4.96
N GLU A 40 10.39 5.81 5.51
CA GLU A 40 11.70 5.63 4.86
C GLU A 40 12.17 4.18 4.86
N ASP A 41 11.85 3.42 5.92
CA ASP A 41 12.29 2.04 6.12
C ASP A 41 11.16 1.22 6.76
N ASP A 42 10.20 0.78 5.96
CA ASP A 42 8.99 0.08 6.39
C ASP A 42 8.61 -1.05 5.41
N LEU A 43 9.58 -1.85 4.98
CA LEU A 43 9.27 -3.02 4.16
C LEU A 43 8.38 -4.02 4.93
N PRO A 44 7.36 -4.56 4.28
CA PRO A 44 7.10 -4.59 2.82
C PRO A 44 6.38 -3.36 2.25
N TYR A 45 6.02 -2.34 3.01
CA TYR A 45 5.19 -1.23 2.53
C TYR A 45 5.97 -0.17 1.78
N SER A 46 7.10 0.28 2.32
CA SER A 46 7.91 1.30 1.66
C SER A 46 9.39 1.26 2.07
N SER A 47 10.27 1.65 1.14
CA SER A 47 11.71 1.82 1.37
C SER A 47 12.25 2.94 0.51
N ARG A 48 12.78 3.98 1.16
CA ARG A 48 13.45 5.09 0.49
C ARG A 48 14.72 4.65 -0.23
N GLN A 49 15.50 3.79 0.40
CA GLN A 49 16.76 3.32 -0.17
C GLN A 49 16.58 2.67 -1.53
N ASN A 50 15.51 1.89 -1.70
CA ASN A 50 15.24 1.12 -2.90
C ASN A 50 14.18 1.75 -3.81
N ASN A 51 13.48 2.82 -3.39
CA ASN A 51 12.27 3.33 -4.01
C ASN A 51 11.30 2.18 -4.33
N ALA A 52 10.97 1.39 -3.32
CA ALA A 52 10.25 0.14 -3.43
C ALA A 52 9.31 -0.05 -2.23
N GLY A 53 8.46 -1.07 -2.32
CA GLY A 53 7.47 -1.43 -1.32
C GLY A 53 6.06 -1.40 -1.90
N PHE A 54 5.14 -2.10 -1.27
CA PHE A 54 3.78 -2.24 -1.79
C PHE A 54 3.07 -0.88 -1.91
N ASP A 55 3.19 -0.02 -0.89
CA ASP A 55 2.57 1.31 -0.91
C ASP A 55 3.21 2.22 -1.95
N PHE A 56 4.53 2.15 -2.10
CA PHE A 56 5.24 2.89 -3.14
C PHE A 56 4.78 2.47 -4.54
N ASP A 57 4.72 1.16 -4.81
CA ASP A 57 4.30 0.61 -6.11
C ASP A 57 2.81 0.87 -6.37
N ALA A 58 1.94 0.76 -5.36
CA ALA A 58 0.51 1.07 -5.48
C ALA A 58 0.29 2.58 -5.75
N ALA A 59 1.01 3.45 -5.03
CA ALA A 59 0.96 4.89 -5.25
C ALA A 59 1.44 5.27 -6.65
N LYS A 60 2.49 4.60 -7.15
CA LYS A 60 3.00 4.77 -8.52
C LYS A 60 1.95 4.35 -9.56
N ALA A 61 1.32 3.18 -9.39
CA ALA A 61 0.27 2.73 -10.28
C ALA A 61 -0.95 3.68 -10.30
N VAL A 62 -1.36 4.18 -9.13
CA VAL A 62 -2.42 5.21 -9.04
C VAL A 62 -2.01 6.50 -9.75
N ALA A 63 -0.79 6.98 -9.54
CA ALA A 63 -0.28 8.20 -10.19
C ALA A 63 -0.27 8.05 -11.73
N GLU A 64 0.11 6.87 -12.24
CA GLU A 64 0.06 6.54 -13.67
C GLU A 64 -1.37 6.59 -14.22
N VAL A 65 -2.35 5.99 -13.54
CA VAL A 65 -3.78 6.06 -13.93
C VAL A 65 -4.28 7.50 -13.95
N LEU A 66 -3.85 8.32 -12.97
CA LEU A 66 -4.21 9.73 -12.87
C LEU A 66 -3.43 10.63 -13.85
N SER A 67 -2.49 10.09 -14.62
CA SER A 67 -1.58 10.85 -15.48
C SER A 67 -0.82 11.95 -14.74
N ARG A 68 -0.40 11.68 -13.49
CA ARG A 68 0.36 12.57 -12.62
C ARG A 68 1.72 11.95 -12.28
N PRO A 69 2.80 12.72 -12.19
CA PRO A 69 4.05 12.23 -11.63
C PRO A 69 3.85 11.83 -10.15
N LEU A 70 4.47 10.74 -9.70
CA LEU A 70 4.58 10.42 -8.28
C LEU A 70 5.69 11.25 -7.63
N ALA A 71 5.41 11.90 -6.51
CA ALA A 71 6.37 12.59 -5.67
C ALA A 71 6.36 12.02 -4.26
N PRO A 72 7.24 11.07 -3.92
CA PRO A 72 7.32 10.51 -2.57
C PRO A 72 7.74 11.58 -1.56
N VAL A 73 7.02 11.67 -0.45
CA VAL A 73 7.37 12.48 0.72
C VAL A 73 7.79 11.52 1.82
N TRP A 74 9.09 11.35 1.97
CA TRP A 74 9.65 10.39 2.91
C TRP A 74 9.55 10.90 4.35
N VAL A 75 9.09 10.03 5.23
CA VAL A 75 8.89 10.26 6.66
C VAL A 75 9.79 9.30 7.43
N LYS A 76 10.58 9.80 8.35
CA LYS A 76 11.45 8.95 9.18
C LYS A 76 10.62 7.98 10.01
N ASN A 77 11.06 6.73 10.07
CA ASN A 77 10.57 5.79 11.06
C ASN A 77 11.10 6.22 12.42
N SER A 78 10.23 6.28 13.42
CA SER A 78 10.65 6.35 14.81
C SER A 78 10.26 5.07 15.52
N THR A 79 11.22 4.43 16.16
CA THR A 79 11.00 3.21 16.96
C THR A 79 10.59 3.53 18.40
N HIS A 80 10.79 4.78 18.84
CA HIS A 80 10.49 5.24 20.18
C HIS A 80 9.56 6.46 20.13
N ILE A 81 8.53 6.46 21.00
CA ILE A 81 7.56 7.56 21.09
C ILE A 81 8.26 8.88 21.42
N ASP A 82 9.31 8.85 22.21
CA ASP A 82 10.08 10.02 22.65
C ASP A 82 10.91 10.65 21.51
N GLU A 83 11.15 9.90 20.42
CA GLU A 83 11.88 10.36 19.24
C GLU A 83 10.96 10.92 18.15
N ILE A 84 9.63 10.82 18.32
CA ILE A 84 8.66 11.34 17.37
C ILE A 84 8.50 12.84 17.61
N GLU A 85 9.20 13.63 16.82
CA GLU A 85 8.97 15.07 16.78
C GLU A 85 7.55 15.38 16.30
N ASP A 86 7.02 16.54 16.74
CA ASP A 86 5.70 17.02 16.35
C ASP A 86 5.61 17.31 14.84
N GLY A 87 5.56 16.37 14.01
CA GLY A 87 5.55 16.54 12.57
C GLY A 87 5.96 15.31 11.80
N ASP A 88 6.56 14.35 12.47
CA ASP A 88 7.13 13.17 11.82
C ASP A 88 6.12 12.05 11.54
N LEU A 89 4.87 12.16 12.00
CA LEU A 89 3.82 11.21 11.64
C LEU A 89 3.26 11.49 10.24
N PRO A 90 3.11 10.48 9.37
CA PRO A 90 2.49 10.66 8.06
C PRO A 90 1.12 11.37 8.11
N THR A 91 0.27 11.04 9.10
CA THR A 91 -1.03 11.66 9.30
C THR A 91 -0.94 13.16 9.62
N ARG A 92 0.05 13.58 10.41
CA ARG A 92 0.29 15.00 10.71
C ARG A 92 0.77 15.76 9.48
N ARG A 93 1.70 15.18 8.69
CA ARG A 93 2.19 15.76 7.44
C ARG A 93 1.09 15.91 6.41
N LEU A 94 0.23 14.88 6.27
CA LEU A 94 -0.94 14.95 5.41
C LEU A 94 -1.91 16.05 5.85
N ALA A 95 -2.21 16.15 7.15
CA ALA A 95 -3.11 17.17 7.70
C ALA A 95 -2.59 18.61 7.48
N ARG A 96 -1.26 18.81 7.37
CA ARG A 96 -0.62 20.09 7.06
C ARG A 96 -0.45 20.36 5.56
N GLY A 97 -0.79 19.40 4.70
CA GLY A 97 -0.68 19.53 3.26
C GLY A 97 0.74 19.33 2.71
N GLU A 98 1.63 18.69 3.46
CA GLU A 98 2.98 18.33 3.00
C GLU A 98 2.96 17.19 1.99
N CYS A 99 1.99 16.28 2.10
CA CYS A 99 1.62 15.30 1.09
C CYS A 99 0.12 15.32 0.80
N ASP A 100 -0.34 14.53 -0.17
CA ASP A 100 -1.72 14.51 -0.64
C ASP A 100 -2.44 13.22 -0.24
N ALA A 101 -1.68 12.15 0.01
CA ALA A 101 -2.23 10.84 0.35
C ALA A 101 -1.29 10.02 1.26
N ILE A 102 -1.87 9.06 1.99
CA ILE A 102 -1.20 7.97 2.71
C ILE A 102 -1.91 6.68 2.32
N PHE A 103 -1.15 5.64 1.97
CA PHE A 103 -1.65 4.32 1.63
C PHE A 103 -1.66 3.38 2.85
N SER A 104 -2.27 2.21 2.72
CA SER A 104 -2.37 1.15 3.75
C SER A 104 -2.80 1.67 5.12
N VAL A 105 -3.89 2.44 5.14
CA VAL A 105 -4.48 2.93 6.39
C VAL A 105 -5.57 1.95 6.85
N PRO A 106 -5.41 1.29 8.02
CA PRO A 106 -6.29 0.20 8.47
C PRO A 106 -7.60 0.70 9.08
N GLY A 107 -8.44 1.33 8.27
CA GLY A 107 -9.79 1.73 8.65
C GLY A 107 -9.90 3.02 9.48
N PRO A 108 -11.13 3.37 9.91
CA PRO A 108 -11.46 4.67 10.50
C PRO A 108 -10.73 5.00 11.80
N ASP A 109 -10.42 3.99 12.61
CA ASP A 109 -9.75 4.18 13.90
C ASP A 109 -8.34 4.79 13.74
N ALA A 110 -7.67 4.52 12.62
CA ALA A 110 -6.33 5.04 12.35
C ALA A 110 -6.29 6.57 12.12
N VAL A 111 -7.41 7.18 11.77
CA VAL A 111 -7.52 8.63 11.52
C VAL A 111 -8.47 9.35 12.47
N LYS A 112 -8.99 8.67 13.51
CA LYS A 112 -9.99 9.23 14.44
C LYS A 112 -9.52 10.50 15.13
N ASP A 113 -8.23 10.59 15.48
CA ASP A 113 -7.62 11.74 16.15
C ASP A 113 -7.15 12.83 15.16
N SER A 114 -7.44 12.65 13.87
CA SER A 114 -7.08 13.57 12.79
C SER A 114 -8.33 14.08 12.06
N PRO A 115 -9.11 15.03 12.63
CA PRO A 115 -10.42 15.42 12.11
C PRO A 115 -10.39 16.00 10.70
N LYS A 116 -9.23 16.46 10.23
CA LYS A 116 -9.02 16.97 8.87
C LYS A 116 -8.89 15.87 7.81
N LEU A 117 -8.65 14.62 8.24
CA LEU A 117 -8.44 13.49 7.34
C LEU A 117 -9.72 12.70 7.12
N GLY A 118 -9.82 12.11 5.94
CA GLY A 118 -10.85 11.16 5.53
C GLY A 118 -10.24 9.97 4.86
N LEU A 119 -10.97 8.86 4.83
CA LEU A 119 -10.58 7.64 4.13
C LEU A 119 -11.37 7.53 2.84
N GLY A 120 -10.71 7.07 1.78
CA GLY A 120 -11.32 6.58 0.57
C GLY A 120 -11.96 5.19 0.74
N ALA A 121 -12.44 4.62 -0.35
CA ALA A 121 -12.92 3.24 -0.37
C ALA A 121 -11.79 2.24 -0.03
N PRO A 122 -12.11 1.09 0.56
CA PRO A 122 -11.11 0.05 0.79
C PRO A 122 -10.62 -0.53 -0.55
N TYR A 123 -9.32 -0.79 -0.68
CA TYR A 123 -8.74 -1.31 -1.92
C TYR A 123 -8.12 -2.70 -1.81
N TYR A 124 -7.76 -3.12 -0.59
CA TYR A 124 -7.41 -4.51 -0.31
C TYR A 124 -7.66 -4.83 1.16
N GLY A 125 -7.64 -6.13 1.49
CA GLY A 125 -7.71 -6.63 2.86
C GLY A 125 -6.36 -7.15 3.32
N ALA A 126 -6.01 -6.90 4.58
CA ALA A 126 -4.86 -7.46 5.26
C ALA A 126 -5.29 -8.13 6.56
N ALA A 127 -4.59 -9.19 6.95
CA ALA A 127 -4.99 -10.00 8.11
C ALA A 127 -3.80 -10.58 8.87
N PHE A 128 -4.07 -11.04 10.08
CA PHE A 128 -3.20 -12.02 10.72
C PHE A 128 -3.43 -13.38 10.07
N GLU A 129 -2.36 -13.94 9.54
CA GLU A 129 -2.37 -15.18 8.79
C GLU A 129 -1.85 -16.33 9.63
N LEU A 130 -2.39 -17.52 9.38
CA LEU A 130 -1.88 -18.73 9.97
C LEU A 130 -0.73 -19.28 9.13
N ILE A 131 0.39 -19.56 9.77
CA ILE A 131 1.62 -20.00 9.12
C ILE A 131 2.09 -21.30 9.77
N GLY A 132 2.54 -22.24 8.96
CA GLY A 132 3.02 -23.53 9.43
C GLY A 132 3.91 -24.22 8.42
N ARG A 133 4.28 -25.47 8.70
CA ARG A 133 5.01 -26.31 7.75
C ARG A 133 4.10 -26.78 6.62
N GLU A 134 4.63 -26.89 5.44
CA GLU A 134 3.88 -27.41 4.30
C GLU A 134 3.32 -28.83 4.61
N GLY A 135 2.05 -29.04 4.29
CA GLY A 135 1.36 -30.32 4.49
C GLY A 135 1.04 -30.71 5.94
N GLY A 136 1.44 -29.92 6.95
CA GLY A 136 1.27 -30.28 8.36
C GLY A 136 0.45 -29.32 9.23
N ALA A 137 0.04 -28.19 8.71
CA ALA A 137 -0.65 -27.15 9.49
C ALA A 137 -2.17 -27.30 9.46
N PRO A 138 -2.87 -27.04 10.58
CA PRO A 138 -4.32 -27.02 10.60
C PRO A 138 -4.86 -25.79 9.87
N THR A 139 -6.05 -25.89 9.31
CA THR A 139 -6.76 -24.80 8.66
C THR A 139 -7.52 -23.87 9.63
N THR A 140 -7.39 -24.12 10.94
CA THR A 140 -8.08 -23.38 11.99
C THR A 140 -7.09 -22.84 13.02
N LEU A 141 -7.54 -21.88 13.85
CA LEU A 141 -6.75 -21.36 14.99
C LEU A 141 -6.51 -22.38 16.12
N ALA A 142 -7.15 -23.54 16.07
CA ALA A 142 -6.88 -24.61 17.02
C ALA A 142 -5.52 -25.23 16.71
N ALA A 143 -4.61 -25.20 17.68
CA ALA A 143 -3.32 -25.88 17.54
C ALA A 143 -3.55 -27.40 17.50
N PRO A 144 -2.90 -28.13 16.58
CA PRO A 144 -2.97 -29.58 16.59
C PRO A 144 -2.22 -30.12 17.80
N GLY A 145 -2.86 -31.00 18.54
CA GLY A 145 -2.29 -31.67 19.70
C GLY A 145 -1.88 -30.73 20.84
N ASP A 146 -0.74 -31.03 21.48
CA ASP A 146 -0.25 -30.27 22.65
C ASP A 146 0.61 -29.04 22.32
N LYS A 147 0.96 -28.82 21.07
CA LYS A 147 1.82 -27.71 20.68
C LYS A 147 1.08 -26.38 20.64
N PRO A 148 1.69 -25.29 21.12
CA PRO A 148 1.09 -23.97 21.11
C PRO A 148 1.06 -23.34 19.73
N VAL A 149 0.29 -22.25 19.58
CA VAL A 149 0.36 -21.31 18.47
C VAL A 149 1.37 -20.22 18.81
N ALA A 150 2.35 -19.97 17.95
CA ALA A 150 3.28 -18.85 18.11
C ALA A 150 2.58 -17.54 17.76
N VAL A 151 2.83 -16.50 18.53
CA VAL A 151 2.21 -15.18 18.33
C VAL A 151 3.18 -14.09 18.76
N GLN A 152 3.11 -12.93 18.08
CA GLN A 152 3.88 -11.77 18.53
C GLN A 152 3.18 -11.09 19.71
N ALA A 153 3.94 -10.73 20.74
CA ALA A 153 3.48 -10.00 21.90
C ALA A 153 2.79 -8.68 21.53
N GLN A 154 1.81 -8.27 22.33
CA GLN A 154 1.11 -6.99 22.23
C GLN A 154 0.37 -6.76 20.89
N THR A 155 0.15 -7.80 20.10
CA THR A 155 -0.66 -7.75 18.89
C THR A 155 -2.11 -8.12 19.18
N ILE A 156 -3.01 -7.75 18.26
CA ILE A 156 -4.42 -8.17 18.34
C ILE A 156 -4.54 -9.71 18.32
N ALA A 157 -3.71 -10.41 17.55
CA ALA A 157 -3.66 -11.88 17.56
C ALA A 157 -3.35 -12.43 18.93
N ASN A 158 -2.39 -11.83 19.66
CA ASN A 158 -2.06 -12.21 21.02
C ASN A 158 -3.26 -12.02 21.97
N PHE A 159 -3.97 -10.89 21.88
CA PHE A 159 -5.16 -10.64 22.70
C PHE A 159 -6.30 -11.62 22.38
N VAL A 160 -6.56 -11.90 21.10
CA VAL A 160 -7.62 -12.81 20.64
C VAL A 160 -7.33 -14.25 21.11
N LEU A 161 -6.11 -14.73 20.97
CA LEU A 161 -5.71 -16.06 21.46
C LEU A 161 -5.84 -16.15 22.98
N ASN A 162 -5.44 -15.13 23.71
CA ASN A 162 -5.59 -15.07 25.16
C ASN A 162 -7.06 -15.10 25.59
N ALA A 163 -7.91 -14.29 24.98
CA ALA A 163 -9.36 -14.28 25.25
C ALA A 163 -10.03 -15.64 25.00
N ARG A 164 -9.53 -16.39 24.02
CA ARG A 164 -9.98 -17.75 23.70
C ARG A 164 -9.34 -18.84 24.57
N ARG A 165 -8.46 -18.46 25.50
CA ARG A 165 -7.66 -19.38 26.31
C ARG A 165 -6.89 -20.41 25.47
N ALA A 166 -6.46 -20.00 24.28
CA ALA A 166 -5.68 -20.85 23.40
C ALA A 166 -4.28 -21.09 23.98
N LYS A 167 -3.75 -22.28 23.80
CA LYS A 167 -2.36 -22.56 24.17
C LYS A 167 -1.46 -21.81 23.18
N MET A 168 -0.68 -20.84 23.67
CA MET A 168 0.16 -20.00 22.83
C MET A 168 1.57 -19.88 23.38
N LEU A 169 2.52 -19.59 22.49
CA LEU A 169 3.89 -19.22 22.78
C LEU A 169 4.14 -17.81 22.24
N THR A 170 4.47 -16.87 23.14
CA THR A 170 4.58 -15.46 22.80
C THR A 170 6.05 -15.12 22.53
N PHE A 171 6.28 -14.41 21.43
CA PHE A 171 7.58 -13.91 20.97
C PHE A 171 7.56 -12.38 20.86
N PHE A 172 8.73 -11.73 20.85
CA PHE A 172 8.80 -10.28 20.74
C PHE A 172 8.83 -9.77 19.29
N SER A 173 9.13 -10.65 18.33
CA SER A 173 9.15 -10.30 16.90
C SER A 173 8.49 -11.38 16.05
N THR A 174 8.08 -10.98 14.83
CA THR A 174 7.62 -11.89 13.77
C THR A 174 8.70 -12.93 13.43
N GLU A 175 9.96 -12.50 13.35
CA GLU A 175 11.11 -13.37 13.08
C GLU A 175 11.24 -14.49 14.10
N GLU A 176 11.27 -14.13 15.39
CA GLU A 176 11.40 -15.11 16.47
C GLU A 176 10.25 -16.11 16.46
N ALA A 177 9.01 -15.64 16.25
CA ALA A 177 7.85 -16.52 16.18
C ALA A 177 7.94 -17.52 15.00
N LEU A 178 8.35 -17.07 13.81
CA LEU A 178 8.56 -17.95 12.66
C LEU A 178 9.69 -18.97 12.91
N ARG A 179 10.79 -18.53 13.50
CA ARG A 179 11.90 -19.43 13.88
C ARG A 179 11.48 -20.45 14.95
N GLY A 180 10.61 -20.06 15.88
CA GLY A 180 10.01 -20.97 16.86
C GLY A 180 9.19 -22.09 16.21
N VAL A 181 8.38 -21.75 15.19
CA VAL A 181 7.66 -22.76 14.39
C VAL A 181 8.63 -23.65 13.61
N ALA A 182 9.63 -23.05 12.96
CA ALA A 182 10.64 -23.80 12.22
C ALA A 182 11.44 -24.78 13.10
N LYS A 183 11.70 -24.47 14.36
CA LYS A 183 12.33 -25.35 15.36
C LYS A 183 11.35 -26.38 15.94
N GLY A 184 10.04 -26.23 15.69
CA GLY A 184 9.02 -27.12 16.24
C GLY A 184 8.61 -26.81 17.69
N GLU A 185 8.94 -25.62 18.22
CA GLU A 185 8.52 -25.13 19.53
C GLU A 185 7.02 -24.83 19.54
N ALA A 186 6.48 -24.35 18.42
CA ALA A 186 5.06 -24.17 18.14
C ALA A 186 4.62 -24.96 16.92
N ALA A 187 3.33 -25.28 16.81
CA ALA A 187 2.77 -25.99 15.66
C ALA A 187 2.62 -25.05 14.46
N THR A 188 2.10 -23.87 14.72
CA THR A 188 1.81 -22.81 13.76
C THR A 188 2.11 -21.45 14.38
N ALA A 189 2.11 -20.41 13.55
CA ALA A 189 2.12 -19.02 14.03
C ALA A 189 0.90 -18.27 13.50
N LEU A 190 0.36 -17.35 14.30
CA LEU A 190 -0.66 -16.39 13.90
C LEU A 190 -0.02 -15.00 13.91
N LEU A 191 0.34 -14.50 12.72
CA LEU A 191 1.16 -13.30 12.56
C LEU A 191 0.55 -12.36 11.52
N TRP A 192 0.91 -11.08 11.59
CA TRP A 192 0.52 -10.08 10.59
C TRP A 192 1.05 -10.50 9.21
N GLY A 193 0.13 -10.80 8.29
CA GLY A 193 0.42 -11.41 7.00
C GLY A 193 1.45 -10.66 6.18
N PRO A 194 1.32 -9.33 5.99
CA PRO A 194 2.31 -8.56 5.22
C PRO A 194 3.74 -8.71 5.73
N THR A 195 3.98 -8.46 7.02
CA THR A 195 5.32 -8.57 7.62
C THR A 195 5.84 -10.01 7.59
N ALA A 196 4.98 -10.97 7.92
CA ALA A 196 5.34 -12.39 7.90
C ALA A 196 5.68 -12.86 6.49
N GLY A 197 4.89 -12.47 5.50
CA GLY A 197 5.13 -12.85 4.10
C GLY A 197 6.43 -12.29 3.54
N TRP A 198 6.75 -11.04 3.86
CA TRP A 198 8.03 -10.44 3.52
C TRP A 198 9.20 -11.22 4.12
N TYR A 199 9.09 -11.60 5.40
CA TYR A 199 10.12 -12.38 6.06
C TYR A 199 10.27 -13.78 5.46
N LEU A 200 9.16 -14.50 5.23
CA LEU A 200 9.17 -15.83 4.61
C LEU A 200 9.80 -15.82 3.21
N ARG A 201 9.49 -14.79 2.42
CA ARG A 201 10.07 -14.61 1.08
C ARG A 201 11.60 -14.46 1.14
N SER A 202 12.11 -13.80 2.17
CA SER A 202 13.54 -13.57 2.37
C SER A 202 14.25 -14.77 3.03
N HIS A 203 13.47 -15.70 3.63
CA HIS A 203 13.98 -16.84 4.40
C HIS A 203 13.30 -18.17 3.99
N PRO A 204 13.43 -18.59 2.71
CA PRO A 204 12.80 -19.82 2.23
C PRO A 204 13.33 -21.08 2.95
N GLU A 205 14.53 -21.02 3.54
CA GLU A 205 15.14 -22.10 4.30
C GLU A 205 14.34 -22.52 5.54
N LEU A 206 13.42 -21.67 6.03
CA LEU A 206 12.57 -22.01 7.17
C LEU A 206 11.55 -23.12 6.83
N GLY A 207 11.24 -23.34 5.56
CA GLY A 207 10.27 -24.34 5.10
C GLY A 207 8.86 -24.11 5.65
N LEU A 208 8.47 -22.84 5.81
CA LEU A 208 7.17 -22.43 6.30
C LEU A 208 6.35 -21.78 5.19
N VAL A 209 5.05 -21.96 5.25
CA VAL A 209 4.09 -21.43 4.29
C VAL A 209 2.86 -20.88 5.01
N PHE A 210 2.15 -19.96 4.37
CA PHE A 210 0.78 -19.65 4.77
C PHE A 210 -0.09 -20.89 4.64
N VAL A 211 -0.91 -21.16 5.65
CA VAL A 211 -1.78 -22.34 5.69
C VAL A 211 -2.83 -22.23 4.60
N PRO A 212 -2.85 -23.13 3.60
CA PRO A 212 -3.84 -23.07 2.53
C PRO A 212 -5.26 -23.22 3.07
N GLY A 213 -6.18 -22.39 2.58
CA GLY A 213 -7.59 -22.44 2.98
C GLY A 213 -7.89 -21.83 4.37
N TYR A 214 -6.91 -21.25 5.04
CA TYR A 214 -7.18 -20.45 6.23
C TYR A 214 -7.95 -19.18 5.83
N ASP A 215 -9.11 -18.96 6.45
CA ASP A 215 -9.92 -17.74 6.33
C ASP A 215 -9.77 -16.93 7.62
N PRO A 216 -9.11 -15.75 7.59
CA PRO A 216 -8.91 -14.94 8.77
C PRO A 216 -10.26 -14.48 9.36
N PRO A 217 -10.56 -14.77 10.62
CA PRO A 217 -11.79 -14.27 11.24
C PRO A 217 -11.82 -12.74 11.33
N ALA A 218 -13.02 -12.15 11.28
CA ALA A 218 -13.22 -10.69 11.22
C ALA A 218 -12.47 -9.90 12.30
N VAL A 219 -12.19 -10.50 13.45
CA VAL A 219 -11.50 -9.89 14.59
C VAL A 219 -9.99 -9.70 14.37
N VAL A 220 -9.41 -10.34 13.37
CA VAL A 220 -7.96 -10.28 13.06
C VAL A 220 -7.68 -9.86 11.62
N ARG A 221 -8.63 -9.18 11.00
CA ARG A 221 -8.50 -8.68 9.61
C ARG A 221 -9.01 -7.25 9.48
N TRP A 222 -8.40 -6.48 8.58
CA TRP A 222 -8.76 -5.10 8.30
C TRP A 222 -8.85 -4.85 6.81
N ASN A 223 -9.62 -3.83 6.46
CA ASN A 223 -9.59 -3.24 5.14
C ASN A 223 -8.61 -2.08 5.14
N GLU A 224 -7.80 -2.02 4.13
CA GLU A 224 -6.81 -0.98 3.92
C GLU A 224 -7.34 0.07 2.96
N HIS A 225 -7.13 1.32 3.33
CA HIS A 225 -7.67 2.50 2.65
C HIS A 225 -6.54 3.47 2.28
N VAL A 226 -6.86 4.43 1.41
CA VAL A 226 -6.04 5.61 1.24
C VAL A 226 -6.64 6.76 2.05
N ALA A 227 -5.83 7.40 2.90
CA ALA A 227 -6.21 8.62 3.58
C ALA A 227 -5.84 9.84 2.74
N THR A 228 -6.76 10.82 2.70
CA THR A 228 -6.57 12.15 2.10
C THR A 228 -7.10 13.23 3.04
N ARG A 229 -6.83 14.51 2.76
CA ARG A 229 -7.54 15.59 3.48
C ARG A 229 -8.99 15.63 3.05
N LYS A 230 -9.90 15.87 3.98
CA LYS A 230 -11.35 16.07 3.69
C LYS A 230 -11.61 17.24 2.74
N SER A 231 -10.73 18.26 2.75
CA SER A 231 -10.78 19.37 1.80
C SER A 231 -10.53 18.95 0.36
N ASP A 232 -9.88 17.82 0.13
CA ASP A 232 -9.44 17.36 -1.18
C ASP A 232 -10.34 16.23 -1.72
N ALA A 233 -11.65 16.37 -1.50
CA ALA A 233 -12.64 15.33 -1.85
C ALA A 233 -12.55 14.87 -3.31
N ALA A 234 -12.28 15.78 -4.24
CA ALA A 234 -12.10 15.42 -5.66
C ALA A 234 -10.89 14.50 -5.89
N LEU A 235 -9.79 14.72 -5.17
CA LEU A 235 -8.61 13.85 -5.23
C LEU A 235 -8.93 12.48 -4.62
N CYS A 236 -9.62 12.44 -3.48
CA CYS A 236 -10.06 11.18 -2.86
C CYS A 236 -10.85 10.33 -3.86
N VAL A 237 -11.87 10.91 -4.48
CA VAL A 237 -12.70 10.22 -5.49
C VAL A 237 -11.88 9.76 -6.71
N ALA A 238 -10.89 10.55 -7.13
CA ALA A 238 -10.02 10.18 -8.25
C ALA A 238 -9.12 8.99 -7.90
N ILE A 239 -8.53 8.98 -6.70
CA ILE A 239 -7.72 7.86 -6.19
C ILE A 239 -8.57 6.60 -6.05
N ASP A 240 -9.78 6.70 -5.47
CA ASP A 240 -10.69 5.55 -5.33
C ASP A 240 -11.03 4.92 -6.68
N LYS A 241 -11.32 5.73 -7.69
CA LYS A 241 -11.59 5.24 -9.05
C LYS A 241 -10.36 4.55 -9.67
N ALA A 242 -9.17 5.12 -9.46
CA ALA A 242 -7.93 4.52 -9.95
C ALA A 242 -7.66 3.17 -9.27
N LEU A 243 -7.85 3.07 -7.95
CA LEU A 243 -7.69 1.82 -7.20
C LEU A 243 -8.75 0.77 -7.58
N ALA A 244 -10.00 1.18 -7.80
CA ALA A 244 -11.04 0.28 -8.31
C ALA A 244 -10.66 -0.30 -9.69
N GLN A 245 -10.20 0.53 -10.62
CA GLN A 245 -9.72 0.09 -11.93
C GLN A 245 -8.53 -0.88 -11.81
N LEU A 246 -7.55 -0.59 -10.94
CA LEU A 246 -6.41 -1.46 -10.68
C LEU A 246 -6.84 -2.79 -10.03
N GLY A 247 -7.84 -2.76 -9.14
CA GLY A 247 -8.43 -3.94 -8.52
C GLY A 247 -9.18 -4.82 -9.53
N GLU A 248 -10.02 -4.22 -10.36
CA GLU A 248 -10.80 -4.91 -11.41
C GLU A 248 -9.90 -5.54 -12.48
N SER A 249 -8.83 -4.85 -12.88
CA SER A 249 -7.83 -5.38 -13.82
C SER A 249 -6.93 -6.47 -13.21
N GLY A 250 -6.98 -6.66 -11.89
CA GLY A 250 -6.11 -7.58 -11.16
C GLY A 250 -4.68 -7.08 -10.95
N ALA A 251 -4.38 -5.82 -11.25
CA ALA A 251 -3.02 -5.26 -11.17
C ALA A 251 -2.48 -5.14 -9.74
N LEU A 252 -3.36 -5.01 -8.73
CA LEU A 252 -2.93 -4.89 -7.32
C LEU A 252 -2.34 -6.18 -6.75
N ARG A 253 -2.84 -7.35 -7.16
CA ARG A 253 -2.37 -8.64 -6.65
C ARG A 253 -0.88 -8.90 -6.95
N PRO A 254 -0.38 -8.77 -8.19
CA PRO A 254 1.06 -8.94 -8.47
C PRO A 254 1.95 -7.96 -7.71
N LEU A 255 1.46 -6.74 -7.41
CA LEU A 255 2.19 -5.78 -6.59
C LEU A 255 2.37 -6.30 -5.16
N SER A 256 1.32 -6.83 -4.52
CA SER A 256 1.41 -7.38 -3.16
C SER A 256 2.26 -8.66 -3.12
N GLU A 257 2.08 -9.57 -4.08
CA GLU A 257 2.82 -10.83 -4.18
C GLU A 257 4.33 -10.63 -4.36
N ARG A 258 4.76 -9.53 -5.02
CA ARG A 258 6.17 -9.14 -5.15
C ARG A 258 6.85 -9.00 -3.78
N TYR A 259 6.11 -8.58 -2.77
CA TYR A 259 6.60 -8.38 -1.41
C TYR A 259 6.19 -9.52 -0.46
N GLY A 260 5.62 -10.60 -0.99
CA GLY A 260 5.14 -11.73 -0.18
C GLY A 260 3.86 -11.44 0.62
N ILE A 261 3.20 -10.32 0.37
CA ILE A 261 1.97 -9.92 1.06
C ILE A 261 0.81 -10.80 0.58
N PRO A 262 0.11 -11.53 1.47
CA PRO A 262 -1.13 -12.21 1.13
C PRO A 262 -2.19 -11.21 0.68
N PHE A 263 -2.68 -11.36 -0.55
CA PHE A 263 -3.66 -10.45 -1.10
C PHE A 263 -5.08 -10.95 -0.86
N HIS A 264 -5.83 -10.21 -0.05
CA HIS A 264 -7.28 -10.37 0.07
C HIS A 264 -7.99 -9.23 -0.66
N LYS A 265 -9.12 -9.54 -1.28
CA LYS A 265 -10.08 -8.50 -1.65
C LYS A 265 -10.59 -7.84 -0.36
N PRO A 266 -11.10 -6.60 -0.42
CA PRO A 266 -11.72 -6.00 0.76
C PRO A 266 -12.75 -6.94 1.39
N PHE A 267 -12.67 -7.08 2.71
CA PHE A 267 -13.56 -7.94 3.48
C PHE A 267 -14.91 -7.26 3.67
N ASP A 268 -16.00 -8.03 3.62
CA ASP A 268 -17.35 -7.52 3.89
C ASP A 268 -17.55 -7.15 5.37
N THR A 269 -16.81 -7.78 6.26
CA THR A 269 -16.91 -7.58 7.72
C THR A 269 -15.53 -7.47 8.34
N THR A 270 -15.29 -6.38 9.07
CA THR A 270 -14.12 -6.14 9.91
C THR A 270 -14.59 -5.62 11.28
N TYR A 271 -13.73 -5.69 12.30
CA TYR A 271 -14.05 -5.15 13.63
C TYR A 271 -13.29 -3.85 13.85
N SER A 272 -14.00 -2.87 14.43
CA SER A 272 -13.38 -1.69 15.02
C SER A 272 -12.64 -2.04 16.32
N LEU A 273 -11.73 -1.17 16.76
CA LEU A 273 -11.06 -1.31 18.07
C LEU A 273 -12.08 -1.38 19.22
N ALA A 274 -13.17 -0.61 19.14
CA ALA A 274 -14.22 -0.62 20.15
C ALA A 274 -14.98 -1.97 20.21
N GLU A 275 -15.19 -2.62 19.09
CA GLU A 275 -15.79 -3.96 19.03
C GLU A 275 -14.83 -5.02 19.57
N MET A 276 -13.53 -4.93 19.24
CA MET A 276 -12.51 -5.84 19.77
C MET A 276 -12.35 -5.74 21.29
N GLN A 277 -12.50 -4.54 21.87
CA GLN A 277 -12.46 -4.36 23.32
C GLN A 277 -13.60 -5.08 24.06
N LYS A 278 -14.73 -5.34 23.40
CA LYS A 278 -15.87 -6.10 23.94
C LYS A 278 -15.64 -7.61 23.94
N LEU A 279 -14.60 -8.10 23.30
CA LEU A 279 -14.23 -9.50 23.25
C LEU A 279 -13.39 -9.97 24.47
N ARG A 280 -13.17 -9.06 25.43
CA ARG A 280 -12.42 -9.32 26.66
C ARG A 280 -13.25 -10.07 27.69
#